data_467eb4acfcf7dcf34f81ac0ecf1dd361
#
_entry.id   467eb4acfcf7dcf34f81ac0ecf1dd361
#
_cell.length_a   1.000
_cell.length_b   1.000
_cell.length_c   1.000
_cell.angle_alpha   90.00
_cell.angle_beta   90.00
_cell.angle_gamma   90.00
#
_symmetry.space_group_name_H-M   'P 1'
#
loop_
_entity.id
_entity.type
_entity.pdbx_description
1 polymer ?
#
loop_
_entity_poly.entity_id
_entity_poly.type
_entity_poly.pdbx_seq_one_letter_code
_entity_poly.pdbx_strand_id
1 'polypeptide(L)'
;MPKQINFTYDSPSSIDNAIKEIKSYQADITYKCKLLAERLANIGVVIARVNVADFDAIYSGELLSSIKSEYNGITPDGASWMVVTDCPWAFYVEFGTGIVGANSPHPDTSIANWKYDINQHGDLGWYYFKDGEWHWTKGMPSRPFMYQTAMDLRARIESVAREVFASA
;
A
#
# COMPACT_ATOMS: atom_id res chain seq x y z
N MET A 1 -0.63 13.84 -26.63
CA MET A 1 -0.85 15.26 -27.01
C MET A 1 -2.13 15.75 -26.35
N PRO A 2 -2.25 17.03 -25.96
CA PRO A 2 -3.52 17.53 -25.45
C PRO A 2 -4.59 17.43 -26.54
N LYS A 3 -5.74 16.85 -26.21
CA LYS A 3 -6.87 16.73 -27.12
C LYS A 3 -7.54 18.09 -27.26
N GLN A 4 -7.68 18.59 -28.51
CA GLN A 4 -8.41 19.83 -28.81
C GLN A 4 -9.82 19.46 -29.24
N ILE A 5 -10.81 20.13 -28.65
CA ILE A 5 -12.23 19.98 -28.99
C ILE A 5 -12.71 21.31 -29.55
N ASN A 6 -13.06 21.31 -30.82
CA ASN A 6 -13.54 22.52 -31.53
C ASN A 6 -15.06 22.44 -31.67
N PHE A 7 -15.74 23.58 -31.45
CA PHE A 7 -17.19 23.66 -31.64
C PHE A 7 -17.60 25.04 -32.14
N THR A 8 -18.74 25.09 -32.81
CA THR A 8 -19.34 26.31 -33.29
C THR A 8 -20.57 26.62 -32.43
N TYR A 9 -20.62 27.79 -31.79
CA TYR A 9 -21.59 28.10 -30.74
C TYR A 9 -23.03 28.29 -31.29
N ASP A 10 -23.20 28.58 -32.58
CA ASP A 10 -24.47 28.77 -33.27
C ASP A 10 -25.02 27.47 -33.92
N SER A 11 -24.33 26.36 -33.74
CA SER A 11 -24.72 25.05 -34.26
C SER A 11 -25.01 24.05 -33.13
N PRO A 12 -26.29 23.72 -32.84
CA PRO A 12 -26.67 22.76 -31.82
C PRO A 12 -25.97 21.39 -32.00
N SER A 13 -25.87 20.91 -33.23
CA SER A 13 -25.23 19.64 -33.52
C SER A 13 -23.71 19.64 -33.24
N SER A 14 -23.06 20.81 -33.44
CA SER A 14 -21.64 20.99 -33.11
C SER A 14 -21.42 20.97 -31.60
N ILE A 15 -22.32 21.61 -30.84
CA ILE A 15 -22.30 21.59 -29.38
C ILE A 15 -22.51 20.15 -28.84
N ASP A 16 -23.51 19.44 -29.36
CA ASP A 16 -23.79 18.06 -28.95
C ASP A 16 -22.59 17.11 -29.23
N ASN A 17 -21.90 17.30 -30.34
CA ASN A 17 -20.69 16.54 -30.65
C ASN A 17 -19.56 16.88 -29.68
N ALA A 18 -19.33 18.14 -29.36
CA ALA A 18 -18.34 18.55 -28.38
C ALA A 18 -18.64 17.95 -26.98
N ILE A 19 -19.90 17.93 -26.56
CA ILE A 19 -20.33 17.30 -25.30
C ILE A 19 -20.01 15.80 -25.31
N LYS A 20 -20.30 15.10 -26.40
CA LYS A 20 -19.99 13.66 -26.53
C LYS A 20 -18.49 13.39 -26.44
N GLU A 21 -17.67 14.24 -27.08
CA GLU A 21 -16.22 14.12 -27.03
C GLU A 21 -15.66 14.37 -25.62
N ILE A 22 -16.18 15.36 -24.90
CA ILE A 22 -15.81 15.64 -23.51
C ILE A 22 -16.16 14.45 -22.62
N LYS A 23 -17.37 13.89 -22.74
CA LYS A 23 -17.79 12.72 -21.97
C LYS A 23 -16.92 11.49 -22.27
N SER A 24 -16.58 11.26 -23.53
CA SER A 24 -15.68 10.18 -23.93
C SER A 24 -14.28 10.36 -23.32
N TYR A 25 -13.75 11.57 -23.35
CA TYR A 25 -12.44 11.89 -22.76
C TYR A 25 -12.45 11.71 -21.23
N GLN A 26 -13.51 12.15 -20.56
CA GLN A 26 -13.69 11.95 -19.12
C GLN A 26 -13.74 10.45 -18.77
N ALA A 27 -14.46 9.63 -19.55
CA ALA A 27 -14.52 8.20 -19.34
C ALA A 27 -13.15 7.52 -19.51
N ASP A 28 -12.36 7.95 -20.50
CA ASP A 28 -10.99 7.46 -20.72
C ASP A 28 -10.07 7.80 -19.55
N ILE A 29 -10.10 9.04 -19.05
CA ILE A 29 -9.33 9.44 -17.87
C ILE A 29 -9.72 8.61 -16.66
N THR A 30 -11.02 8.45 -16.38
CA THR A 30 -11.51 7.65 -15.26
C THR A 30 -11.03 6.20 -15.37
N TYR A 31 -11.07 5.62 -16.55
CA TYR A 31 -10.56 4.27 -16.80
C TYR A 31 -9.04 4.19 -16.52
N LYS A 32 -8.26 5.14 -17.01
CA LYS A 32 -6.81 5.20 -16.80
C LYS A 32 -6.46 5.40 -15.31
N CYS A 33 -7.21 6.20 -14.58
CA CYS A 33 -7.06 6.34 -13.13
C CYS A 33 -7.31 5.00 -12.39
N LYS A 34 -8.35 4.24 -12.80
CA LYS A 34 -8.59 2.90 -12.25
C LYS A 34 -7.42 1.95 -12.52
N LEU A 35 -6.94 1.92 -13.75
CA LEU A 35 -5.82 1.09 -14.17
C LEU A 35 -4.51 1.48 -13.43
N LEU A 36 -4.28 2.77 -13.22
CA LEU A 36 -3.13 3.27 -12.46
C LEU A 36 -3.18 2.77 -11.01
N ALA A 37 -4.33 2.89 -10.34
CA ALA A 37 -4.51 2.44 -8.96
C ALA A 37 -4.27 0.93 -8.83
N GLU A 38 -4.82 0.12 -9.73
CA GLU A 38 -4.61 -1.33 -9.78
C GLU A 38 -3.15 -1.70 -10.00
N ARG A 39 -2.48 -1.07 -10.97
CA ARG A 39 -1.07 -1.33 -11.24
C ARG A 39 -0.18 -0.97 -10.06
N LEU A 40 -0.42 0.17 -9.42
CA LEU A 40 0.34 0.58 -8.25
C LEU A 40 0.15 -0.41 -7.09
N ALA A 41 -1.07 -0.90 -6.84
CA ALA A 41 -1.32 -1.90 -5.81
C ALA A 41 -0.59 -3.21 -6.11
N ASN A 42 -0.61 -3.69 -7.36
CA ASN A 42 0.10 -4.91 -7.75
C ASN A 42 1.62 -4.77 -7.64
N ILE A 43 2.18 -3.62 -8.02
CA ILE A 43 3.59 -3.28 -7.79
C ILE A 43 3.88 -3.25 -6.28
N GLY A 44 2.97 -2.67 -5.48
CA GLY A 44 3.08 -2.62 -4.04
C GLY A 44 3.18 -3.98 -3.38
N VAL A 45 2.43 -4.98 -3.85
CA VAL A 45 2.55 -6.38 -3.37
C VAL A 45 3.97 -6.90 -3.58
N VAL A 46 4.55 -6.67 -4.76
CA VAL A 46 5.92 -7.13 -5.05
C VAL A 46 6.93 -6.43 -4.15
N ILE A 47 6.82 -5.11 -4.02
CA ILE A 47 7.72 -4.30 -3.16
C ILE A 47 7.59 -4.74 -1.70
N ALA A 48 6.37 -4.93 -1.19
CA ALA A 48 6.15 -5.34 0.19
C ALA A 48 6.79 -6.70 0.49
N ARG A 49 6.70 -7.65 -0.43
CA ARG A 49 7.37 -8.96 -0.31
C ARG A 49 8.89 -8.85 -0.32
N VAL A 50 9.44 -7.97 -1.15
CA VAL A 50 10.89 -7.67 -1.16
C VAL A 50 11.30 -7.06 0.18
N ASN A 51 10.56 -6.06 0.68
CA ASN A 51 10.85 -5.41 1.96
C ASN A 51 10.77 -6.40 3.14
N VAL A 52 9.81 -7.35 3.14
CA VAL A 52 9.78 -8.43 4.15
C VAL A 52 11.06 -9.26 4.13
N ALA A 53 11.60 -9.56 2.95
CA ALA A 53 12.85 -10.29 2.81
C ALA A 53 14.07 -9.45 3.23
N ASP A 54 14.15 -8.20 2.78
CA ASP A 54 15.26 -7.28 3.08
C ASP A 54 15.36 -6.94 4.57
N PHE A 55 14.25 -6.90 5.28
CA PHE A 55 14.21 -6.73 6.74
C PHE A 55 14.42 -8.03 7.52
N ASP A 56 14.75 -9.14 6.86
CA ASP A 56 14.89 -10.45 7.50
C ASP A 56 13.66 -10.82 8.36
N ALA A 57 12.47 -10.58 7.80
CA ALA A 57 11.19 -10.82 8.47
C ALA A 57 10.52 -12.13 8.04
N ILE A 58 11.25 -12.99 7.33
CA ILE A 58 10.74 -14.30 6.89
C ILE A 58 11.01 -15.33 8.00
N TYR A 59 9.92 -15.84 8.58
CA TYR A 59 9.98 -16.95 9.52
C TYR A 59 9.34 -18.22 8.95
N SER A 60 8.01 -18.27 8.85
CA SER A 60 7.26 -19.39 8.28
C SER A 60 6.90 -19.18 6.80
N GLY A 61 7.16 -18.00 6.26
CA GLY A 61 6.69 -17.57 4.94
C GLY A 61 5.21 -17.13 4.91
N GLU A 62 4.48 -17.23 6.00
CA GLU A 62 3.07 -16.86 6.08
C GLU A 62 2.86 -15.37 5.83
N LEU A 63 3.65 -14.48 6.47
CA LEU A 63 3.59 -13.06 6.20
C LEU A 63 3.81 -12.76 4.72
N LEU A 64 4.85 -13.35 4.13
CA LEU A 64 5.19 -13.15 2.73
C LEU A 64 4.06 -13.58 1.79
N SER A 65 3.45 -14.75 2.05
CA SER A 65 2.39 -15.33 1.22
C SER A 65 1.05 -14.63 1.37
N SER A 66 0.78 -14.02 2.53
CA SER A 66 -0.49 -13.33 2.83
C SER A 66 -0.61 -11.94 2.20
N ILE A 67 0.51 -11.35 1.74
CA ILE A 67 0.48 -10.01 1.13
C ILE A 67 -0.20 -10.07 -0.23
N LYS A 68 -1.25 -9.26 -0.40
CA LYS A 68 -2.06 -9.19 -1.62
C LYS A 68 -2.55 -7.78 -1.91
N SER A 69 -3.00 -7.54 -3.14
CA SER A 69 -3.77 -6.34 -3.49
C SER A 69 -5.26 -6.61 -3.39
N GLU A 70 -6.01 -5.66 -2.87
CA GLU A 70 -7.47 -5.74 -2.77
C GLU A 70 -8.13 -4.50 -3.33
N TYR A 71 -9.20 -4.73 -4.08
CA TYR A 71 -10.06 -3.66 -4.56
C TYR A 71 -10.92 -3.12 -3.42
N ASN A 72 -10.87 -1.80 -3.18
CA ASN A 72 -11.55 -1.13 -2.07
C ASN A 72 -12.73 -0.25 -2.51
N GLY A 73 -13.13 -0.32 -3.78
CA GLY A 73 -14.32 0.36 -4.28
C GLY A 73 -14.06 1.48 -5.29
N ILE A 74 -15.16 2.09 -5.76
CA ILE A 74 -15.14 3.19 -6.71
C ILE A 74 -15.00 4.51 -5.95
N THR A 75 -14.17 5.40 -6.48
CA THR A 75 -14.05 6.78 -6.03
C THR A 75 -14.57 7.73 -7.12
N PRO A 76 -14.86 9.01 -6.81
CA PRO A 76 -15.27 9.97 -7.83
C PRO A 76 -14.28 10.09 -9.01
N ASP A 77 -12.99 9.92 -8.72
CA ASP A 77 -11.91 10.09 -9.70
C ASP A 77 -11.39 8.77 -10.27
N GLY A 78 -11.96 7.61 -9.88
CA GLY A 78 -11.48 6.33 -10.38
C GLY A 78 -11.83 5.14 -9.50
N ALA A 79 -10.81 4.52 -8.89
CA ALA A 79 -10.95 3.39 -7.99
C ALA A 79 -9.92 3.45 -6.86
N SER A 80 -10.24 2.83 -5.75
CA SER A 80 -9.33 2.62 -4.62
C SER A 80 -8.88 1.17 -4.59
N TRP A 81 -7.58 0.98 -4.39
CA TRP A 81 -6.95 -0.31 -4.18
C TRP A 81 -6.05 -0.25 -2.95
N MET A 82 -5.90 -1.36 -2.26
CA MET A 82 -5.06 -1.48 -1.06
C MET A 82 -4.05 -2.61 -1.23
N VAL A 83 -2.90 -2.45 -0.61
CA VAL A 83 -1.97 -3.55 -0.32
C VAL A 83 -2.21 -3.98 1.12
N VAL A 84 -2.58 -5.22 1.31
CA VAL A 84 -3.00 -5.76 2.62
C VAL A 84 -2.30 -7.06 2.94
N THR A 85 -2.36 -7.46 4.20
CA THR A 85 -1.92 -8.77 4.69
C THR A 85 -2.92 -9.29 5.70
N ASP A 86 -3.23 -10.59 5.65
CA ASP A 86 -4.08 -11.28 6.62
C ASP A 86 -3.26 -11.95 7.74
N CYS A 87 -1.94 -11.80 7.73
CA CYS A 87 -1.07 -12.38 8.74
C CYS A 87 -1.32 -11.74 10.11
N PRO A 88 -1.73 -12.50 11.14
CA PRO A 88 -2.11 -11.95 12.44
C PRO A 88 -0.98 -11.22 13.17
N TRP A 89 0.27 -11.59 12.90
CA TRP A 89 1.44 -10.98 13.52
C TRP A 89 2.13 -9.91 12.67
N ALA A 90 1.56 -9.54 11.52
CA ALA A 90 2.11 -8.50 10.65
C ALA A 90 2.36 -7.18 11.39
N PHE A 91 1.44 -6.77 12.28
CA PHE A 91 1.61 -5.57 13.10
C PHE A 91 2.82 -5.63 14.02
N TYR A 92 3.07 -6.79 14.64
CA TYR A 92 4.25 -6.96 15.51
C TYR A 92 5.54 -6.90 14.73
N VAL A 93 5.56 -7.40 13.49
CA VAL A 93 6.72 -7.29 12.59
C VAL A 93 6.93 -5.85 12.16
N GLU A 94 5.87 -5.18 11.70
CA GLU A 94 5.91 -3.78 11.25
C GLU A 94 6.44 -2.85 12.35
N PHE A 95 5.80 -2.89 13.52
CA PHE A 95 6.07 -1.93 14.58
C PHE A 95 7.12 -2.38 15.60
N GLY A 96 7.43 -3.67 15.68
CA GLY A 96 8.28 -4.24 16.73
C GLY A 96 7.54 -4.37 18.08
N THR A 97 8.17 -5.05 19.05
CA THR A 97 7.59 -5.31 20.37
C THR A 97 8.63 -5.20 21.47
N GLY A 98 8.16 -4.95 22.71
CA GLY A 98 8.96 -4.93 23.92
C GLY A 98 10.05 -3.86 23.91
N ILE A 99 11.06 -4.04 24.80
CA ILE A 99 12.19 -3.11 24.90
C ILE A 99 13.04 -3.09 23.61
N VAL A 100 13.12 -4.22 22.91
CA VAL A 100 13.86 -4.30 21.66
C VAL A 100 13.19 -3.44 20.58
N GLY A 101 11.86 -3.49 20.47
CA GLY A 101 11.10 -2.62 19.58
C GLY A 101 11.19 -1.15 19.97
N ALA A 102 11.14 -0.83 21.27
CA ALA A 102 11.29 0.53 21.76
C ALA A 102 12.66 1.13 21.43
N ASN A 103 13.72 0.32 21.44
CA ASN A 103 15.09 0.74 21.11
C ASN A 103 15.33 0.79 19.59
N SER A 104 14.51 0.13 18.79
CA SER A 104 14.53 0.16 17.33
C SER A 104 13.11 0.45 16.80
N PRO A 105 12.62 1.69 17.01
CA PRO A 105 11.22 2.01 16.79
C PRO A 105 10.85 2.11 15.32
N HIS A 106 9.55 1.94 15.03
CA HIS A 106 8.98 2.25 13.74
C HIS A 106 9.13 3.75 13.44
N PRO A 107 9.42 4.15 12.18
CA PRO A 107 9.59 5.56 11.80
C PRO A 107 8.37 6.43 12.10
N ASP A 108 7.16 5.85 12.11
CA ASP A 108 5.93 6.54 12.44
C ASP A 108 4.99 5.65 13.26
N THR A 109 5.00 5.81 14.58
CA THR A 109 4.12 5.09 15.51
C THR A 109 2.73 5.70 15.63
N SER A 110 2.53 6.91 15.10
CA SER A 110 1.24 7.62 15.20
C SER A 110 0.14 6.95 14.38
N ILE A 111 0.51 6.26 13.30
CA ILE A 111 -0.42 5.59 12.38
C ILE A 111 -1.31 4.58 13.10
N ALA A 112 -0.75 3.82 14.07
CA ALA A 112 -1.47 2.77 14.80
C ALA A 112 -1.60 3.07 16.29
N ASN A 113 -1.18 4.25 16.76
CA ASN A 113 -1.05 4.56 18.18
C ASN A 113 -0.30 3.43 18.92
N TRP A 114 0.78 2.93 18.33
CA TRP A 114 1.48 1.74 18.76
C TRP A 114 2.18 1.92 20.10
N LYS A 115 2.04 0.90 20.96
CA LYS A 115 2.75 0.80 22.25
C LYS A 115 3.59 -0.46 22.25
N TYR A 116 4.87 -0.32 22.54
CA TYR A 116 5.81 -1.45 22.51
C TYR A 116 5.58 -2.49 23.61
N ASP A 117 5.05 -2.07 24.75
CA ASP A 117 4.68 -2.94 25.87
C ASP A 117 3.15 -3.03 26.04
N ILE A 118 2.50 -3.75 25.11
CA ILE A 118 1.03 -3.88 25.09
C ILE A 118 0.53 -4.68 26.30
N ASN A 119 1.30 -5.64 26.78
CA ASN A 119 0.91 -6.58 27.85
C ASN A 119 1.59 -6.27 29.19
N GLN A 120 2.20 -5.12 29.35
CA GLN A 120 2.87 -4.68 30.58
C GLN A 120 3.98 -5.64 31.06
N HIS A 121 4.71 -6.25 30.11
CA HIS A 121 5.85 -7.11 30.42
C HIS A 121 7.09 -6.34 30.91
N GLY A 122 7.10 -5.00 30.70
CA GLY A 122 8.17 -4.11 31.08
C GLY A 122 9.49 -4.42 30.39
N ASP A 123 10.58 -3.95 31.01
CA ASP A 123 11.93 -4.13 30.49
C ASP A 123 12.46 -5.56 30.69
N LEU A 124 11.77 -6.40 31.46
CA LEU A 124 12.23 -7.73 31.83
C LEU A 124 12.06 -8.74 30.69
N GLY A 125 11.06 -8.55 29.80
CA GLY A 125 10.69 -9.48 28.76
C GLY A 125 9.68 -10.52 29.27
N TRP A 126 9.40 -11.52 28.42
CA TRP A 126 8.39 -12.56 28.72
C TRP A 126 8.74 -13.89 28.09
N TYR A 127 8.11 -14.96 28.60
CA TYR A 127 8.14 -16.27 27.98
C TYR A 127 7.00 -16.44 27.00
N TYR A 128 7.26 -17.07 25.86
CA TYR A 128 6.25 -17.54 24.92
C TYR A 128 6.48 -19.02 24.62
N PHE A 129 5.39 -19.75 24.39
CA PHE A 129 5.43 -21.17 24.07
C PHE A 129 5.43 -21.38 22.56
N LYS A 130 6.37 -22.19 22.06
CA LYS A 130 6.51 -22.47 20.64
C LYS A 130 7.23 -23.79 20.43
N ASP A 131 6.78 -24.56 19.42
CA ASP A 131 7.39 -25.86 19.03
C ASP A 131 7.56 -26.84 20.20
N GLY A 132 6.67 -26.78 21.20
CA GLY A 132 6.71 -27.65 22.39
C GLY A 132 7.60 -27.13 23.53
N GLU A 133 8.23 -25.97 23.40
CA GLU A 133 9.18 -25.40 24.35
C GLU A 133 8.86 -23.96 24.74
N TRP A 134 9.34 -23.53 25.92
CA TRP A 134 9.25 -22.15 26.38
C TRP A 134 10.50 -21.36 25.98
N HIS A 135 10.28 -20.25 25.28
CA HIS A 135 11.31 -19.34 24.84
C HIS A 135 11.21 -18.00 25.56
N TRP A 136 12.35 -17.48 26.00
CA TRP A 136 12.43 -16.13 26.57
C TRP A 136 12.64 -15.09 25.48
N THR A 137 11.96 -13.94 25.59
CA THR A 137 12.15 -12.81 24.66
C THR A 137 12.07 -11.47 25.39
N LYS A 138 12.73 -10.46 24.84
CA LYS A 138 12.55 -9.04 25.16
C LYS A 138 11.85 -8.27 24.03
N GLY A 139 11.21 -8.98 23.14
CA GLY A 139 10.55 -8.45 21.96
C GLY A 139 11.40 -8.56 20.69
N MET A 140 10.98 -7.82 19.65
CA MET A 140 11.65 -7.77 18.35
C MET A 140 11.76 -6.33 17.86
N PRO A 141 12.77 -6.00 17.02
CA PRO A 141 12.87 -4.68 16.42
C PRO A 141 11.70 -4.43 15.45
N SER A 142 11.38 -3.18 15.20
CA SER A 142 10.53 -2.79 14.08
C SER A 142 11.19 -3.22 12.76
N ARG A 143 10.37 -3.79 11.88
CA ARG A 143 10.71 -4.13 10.49
C ARG A 143 9.64 -3.52 9.59
N PRO A 144 9.71 -2.21 9.30
CA PRO A 144 8.59 -1.42 8.76
C PRO A 144 8.39 -1.66 7.26
N PHE A 145 8.03 -2.90 6.88
CA PHE A 145 7.92 -3.34 5.49
C PHE A 145 6.78 -2.64 4.74
N MET A 146 5.64 -2.37 5.38
CA MET A 146 4.52 -1.65 4.75
C MET A 146 4.79 -0.16 4.66
N TYR A 147 5.40 0.43 5.69
CA TYR A 147 5.84 1.83 5.65
C TYR A 147 6.85 2.06 4.51
N GLN A 148 7.87 1.21 4.42
CA GLN A 148 8.86 1.30 3.33
C GLN A 148 8.18 1.11 1.97
N THR A 149 7.25 0.16 1.85
CA THR A 149 6.46 -0.04 0.63
C THR A 149 5.71 1.22 0.21
N ALA A 150 5.10 1.93 1.15
CA ALA A 150 4.40 3.18 0.85
C ALA A 150 5.36 4.27 0.34
N MET A 151 6.57 4.35 0.91
CA MET A 151 7.60 5.29 0.44
C MET A 151 8.08 4.95 -0.97
N ASP A 152 8.36 3.67 -1.23
CA ASP A 152 8.83 3.18 -2.53
C ASP A 152 7.77 3.35 -3.63
N LEU A 153 6.49 3.12 -3.30
CA LEU A 153 5.38 3.36 -4.20
C LEU A 153 5.25 4.85 -4.56
N ARG A 154 5.37 5.76 -3.57
CA ARG A 154 5.32 7.20 -3.82
C ARG A 154 6.38 7.63 -4.82
N ALA A 155 7.58 7.08 -4.74
CA ALA A 155 8.66 7.38 -5.69
C ALA A 155 8.37 6.88 -7.11
N ARG A 156 7.47 5.90 -7.28
CA ARG A 156 7.15 5.26 -8.56
C ARG A 156 5.87 5.81 -9.23
N ILE A 157 5.05 6.57 -8.51
CA ILE A 157 3.74 7.04 -9.01
C ILE A 157 3.88 7.71 -10.38
N GLU A 158 4.84 8.62 -10.53
CA GLU A 158 4.99 9.39 -11.75
C GLU A 158 5.37 8.50 -12.95
N SER A 159 6.29 7.55 -12.78
CA SER A 159 6.71 6.66 -13.88
C SER A 159 5.57 5.75 -14.32
N VAL A 160 4.85 5.15 -13.37
CA VAL A 160 3.71 4.27 -13.66
C VAL A 160 2.55 5.06 -14.30
N ALA A 161 2.31 6.29 -13.82
CA ALA A 161 1.31 7.17 -14.43
C ALA A 161 1.66 7.49 -15.88
N ARG A 162 2.92 7.85 -16.16
CA ARG A 162 3.36 8.11 -17.54
C ARG A 162 3.12 6.92 -18.45
N GLU A 163 3.41 5.69 -18.01
CA GLU A 163 3.15 4.47 -18.80
C GLU A 163 1.65 4.27 -19.08
N VAL A 164 0.80 4.40 -18.05
CA VAL A 164 -0.66 4.21 -18.17
C VAL A 164 -1.28 5.26 -19.08
N PHE A 165 -0.85 6.52 -18.96
CA PHE A 165 -1.44 7.62 -19.73
C PHE A 165 -0.82 7.79 -21.14
N ALA A 166 0.38 7.24 -21.37
CA ALA A 166 1.01 7.22 -22.70
C ALA A 166 0.48 6.10 -23.60
N SER A 167 -0.01 5.00 -23.03
CA SER A 167 -0.66 3.92 -23.78
C SER A 167 -2.03 4.42 -24.27
N ALA A 168 -2.05 4.94 -25.50
CA ALA A 168 -3.23 5.37 -26.23
C ALA A 168 -3.80 4.19 -27.00
#